data_6c6406e42269f507e552b9cb528c9c0e
#
_entry.id   6c6406e42269f507e552b9cb528c9c0e
#
_cell.length_a   1.000
_cell.length_b   1.000
_cell.length_c   1.000
_cell.angle_alpha   90.00
_cell.angle_beta   90.00
_cell.angle_gamma   90.00
#
_symmetry.space_group_name_H-M   'P 1'
#
loop_
_entity.id
_entity.type
_entity.pdbx_description
1 polymer ?
#
loop_
_entity_poly.entity_id
_entity_poly.type
_entity_poly.pdbx_seq_one_letter_code
_entity_poly.pdbx_strand_id
1 'polypeptide(L)'
;MSPRQKHIRPFSTTPPLHKKGAKASFSPPSKGTPIDDPYDLTTLEADIATALERLKNDLSKLRAGGRFNPEVLENLRVQPDKKSTQTVKLNDLAQVIPKGRTVQILVGELDHVKPIATAIQSSPTLSLTPQPDPTGANPLLLIINIPPPTAESRKAVVAEATKAGEKASTAVRDARGKQQKKLREMQKTRSALPDDLKKAGTAMEKVVEKGTTEVKRVAEGARKVLEGG
;
A
#
# COMPACT_ATOMS: atom_id res chain seq x y z
N MET A 1 36.10 12.49 103.44
CA MET A 1 37.12 11.93 102.53
C MET A 1 36.44 11.26 101.37
N SER A 2 36.40 11.91 100.20
CA SER A 2 35.74 11.45 99.01
C SER A 2 36.80 11.11 97.96
N PRO A 3 36.79 9.96 97.31
CA PRO A 3 37.79 9.66 96.27
C PRO A 3 37.38 10.27 94.94
N ARG A 4 38.33 10.93 94.31
CA ARG A 4 38.28 11.51 92.95
C ARG A 4 38.04 10.42 91.90
N GLN A 5 36.95 10.51 91.14
CA GLN A 5 36.75 9.71 89.94
C GLN A 5 37.58 10.29 88.79
N LYS A 6 38.46 9.48 88.24
CA LYS A 6 39.21 9.74 86.99
C LYS A 6 38.33 9.49 85.80
N HIS A 7 37.99 10.55 85.06
CA HIS A 7 37.36 10.43 83.75
C HIS A 7 38.34 9.86 82.72
N ILE A 8 38.13 8.63 82.35
CA ILE A 8 38.81 8.00 81.21
C ILE A 8 38.00 8.36 79.98
N ARG A 9 38.60 9.09 79.04
CA ARG A 9 38.00 9.39 77.74
C ARG A 9 38.10 8.12 76.84
N PRO A 10 37.00 7.62 76.22
CA PRO A 10 37.11 6.54 75.30
C PRO A 10 37.73 7.05 73.98
N PHE A 11 38.73 6.34 73.48
CA PHE A 11 39.28 6.52 72.14
C PHE A 11 38.22 6.18 71.11
N SER A 12 37.91 7.18 70.30
CA SER A 12 37.03 6.94 69.11
C SER A 12 37.85 6.19 68.09
N THR A 13 37.55 4.90 67.90
CA THR A 13 38.04 4.11 66.78
C THR A 13 37.14 4.40 65.57
N THR A 14 37.65 5.20 64.64
CA THR A 14 37.07 5.35 63.32
C THR A 14 37.08 3.98 62.61
N PRO A 15 35.93 3.49 62.16
CA PRO A 15 35.92 2.26 61.39
C PRO A 15 36.57 2.49 60.01
N PRO A 16 37.28 1.51 59.45
CA PRO A 16 37.88 1.64 58.14
C PRO A 16 36.81 1.79 57.06
N LEU A 17 36.99 2.80 56.21
CA LEU A 17 36.16 3.05 55.06
C LEU A 17 36.32 1.90 54.08
N HIS A 18 35.47 0.88 54.16
CA HIS A 18 35.33 -0.14 53.12
C HIS A 18 34.77 0.55 51.90
N LYS A 19 35.62 0.80 50.91
CA LYS A 19 35.30 1.18 49.56
C LYS A 19 34.54 0.00 48.94
N LYS A 20 33.23 -0.06 49.24
CA LYS A 20 32.33 -0.99 48.56
C LYS A 20 32.30 -0.57 47.11
N GLY A 21 32.99 -1.34 46.27
CA GLY A 21 32.86 -1.22 44.82
C GLY A 21 31.38 -1.23 44.47
N ALA A 22 30.90 -0.07 44.04
CA ALA A 22 29.60 0.01 43.43
C ALA A 22 29.61 -0.89 42.19
N LYS A 23 29.09 -2.11 42.32
CA LYS A 23 28.59 -2.83 41.17
C LYS A 23 27.53 -1.92 40.59
N ALA A 24 27.88 -1.25 39.47
CA ALA A 24 26.91 -0.63 38.64
C ALA A 24 25.91 -1.74 38.31
N SER A 25 24.76 -1.71 38.97
CA SER A 25 23.60 -2.48 38.57
C SER A 25 23.23 -1.92 37.19
N PHE A 26 23.66 -2.60 36.16
CA PHE A 26 23.15 -2.40 34.82
C PHE A 26 21.67 -2.80 34.87
N SER A 27 20.83 -1.84 35.19
CA SER A 27 19.39 -1.99 34.97
C SER A 27 19.21 -2.08 33.48
N PRO A 28 18.58 -3.14 32.97
CA PRO A 28 18.23 -3.17 31.55
C PRO A 28 17.40 -1.91 31.27
N PRO A 29 17.61 -1.22 30.14
CA PRO A 29 16.85 -0.04 29.82
C PRO A 29 15.37 -0.41 29.87
N SER A 30 14.64 0.25 30.76
CA SER A 30 13.20 0.24 30.80
C SER A 30 12.71 0.43 29.36
N LYS A 31 11.68 -0.31 28.96
CA LYS A 31 10.91 -0.09 27.72
C LYS A 31 10.38 1.35 27.74
N GLY A 32 11.23 2.28 27.42
CA GLY A 32 10.97 3.69 27.42
C GLY A 32 11.32 4.21 26.06
N THR A 33 10.47 5.01 25.54
CA THR A 33 10.66 5.97 24.46
C THR A 33 11.57 5.46 23.32
N PRO A 34 11.08 5.39 22.11
CA PRO A 34 11.93 5.09 20.96
C PRO A 34 13.14 6.02 21.07
N ILE A 35 14.33 5.43 21.20
CA ILE A 35 15.58 6.17 21.09
C ILE A 35 15.48 6.79 19.70
N ASP A 36 15.30 8.10 19.65
CA ASP A 36 15.25 8.83 18.39
C ASP A 36 16.63 8.74 17.74
N ASP A 37 16.83 7.66 16.99
CA ASP A 37 18.03 7.47 16.19
C ASP A 37 17.90 8.34 14.93
N PRO A 38 18.79 9.30 14.70
CA PRO A 38 18.78 10.13 13.51
C PRO A 38 18.96 9.31 12.22
N TYR A 39 19.58 8.14 12.29
CA TYR A 39 19.78 7.24 11.15
C TYR A 39 18.63 6.27 10.92
N ASP A 40 17.58 6.29 11.75
CA ASP A 40 16.39 5.49 11.53
C ASP A 40 15.58 6.04 10.34
N LEU A 41 15.77 5.44 9.18
CA LEU A 41 15.06 5.75 7.94
C LEU A 41 13.98 4.71 7.62
N THR A 42 13.73 3.76 8.51
CA THR A 42 12.80 2.64 8.28
C THR A 42 11.38 3.11 7.95
N THR A 43 10.91 4.14 8.65
CA THR A 43 9.58 4.75 8.38
C THR A 43 9.52 5.45 7.03
N LEU A 44 10.61 6.12 6.62
CA LEU A 44 10.72 6.76 5.32
C LEU A 44 10.72 5.72 4.20
N GLU A 45 11.51 4.67 4.34
CA GLU A 45 11.58 3.57 3.36
C GLU A 45 10.24 2.84 3.25
N ALA A 46 9.54 2.59 4.36
CA ALA A 46 8.21 1.98 4.38
C ALA A 46 7.16 2.88 3.71
N ASP A 47 7.16 4.19 3.97
CA ASP A 47 6.25 5.14 3.33
C ASP A 47 6.50 5.19 1.80
N ILE A 48 7.75 5.19 1.35
CA ILE A 48 8.13 5.16 -0.07
C ILE A 48 7.72 3.83 -0.71
N ALA A 49 7.98 2.70 -0.06
CA ALA A 49 7.57 1.38 -0.55
C ALA A 49 6.04 1.29 -0.71
N THR A 50 5.30 1.78 0.29
CA THR A 50 3.82 1.84 0.22
C THR A 50 3.34 2.72 -0.93
N ALA A 51 3.99 3.86 -1.19
CA ALA A 51 3.66 4.74 -2.31
C ALA A 51 3.91 4.04 -3.66
N LEU A 52 5.02 3.31 -3.79
CA LEU A 52 5.36 2.52 -4.98
C LEU A 52 4.39 1.36 -5.21
N GLU A 53 4.00 0.65 -4.16
CA GLU A 53 3.01 -0.43 -4.26
C GLU A 53 1.65 0.08 -4.71
N ARG A 54 1.17 1.19 -4.13
CA ARG A 54 -0.07 1.85 -4.55
C ARG A 54 0.00 2.24 -6.02
N LEU A 55 1.11 2.86 -6.45
CA LEU A 55 1.33 3.22 -7.86
C LEU A 55 1.27 1.98 -8.76
N LYS A 56 1.98 0.91 -8.42
CA LYS A 56 1.96 -0.35 -9.19
C LYS A 56 0.56 -0.94 -9.28
N ASN A 57 -0.18 -0.93 -8.18
CA ASN A 57 -1.56 -1.43 -8.14
C ASN A 57 -2.50 -0.57 -9.00
N ASP A 58 -2.40 0.75 -8.91
CA ASP A 58 -3.22 1.66 -9.72
C ASP A 58 -2.91 1.50 -11.21
N LEU A 59 -1.63 1.43 -11.58
CA LEU A 59 -1.21 1.20 -12.95
C LEU A 59 -1.61 -0.19 -13.48
N SER A 60 -1.61 -1.22 -12.63
CA SER A 60 -2.07 -2.55 -13.01
C SER A 60 -3.58 -2.57 -13.29
N LYS A 61 -4.37 -1.84 -12.49
CA LYS A 61 -5.81 -1.66 -12.72
C LYS A 61 -6.08 -0.92 -14.03
N LEU A 62 -5.33 0.15 -14.30
CA LEU A 62 -5.44 0.90 -15.56
C LEU A 62 -5.05 0.04 -16.77
N ARG A 63 -4.04 -0.79 -16.63
CA ARG A 63 -3.59 -1.73 -17.66
C ARG A 63 -4.62 -2.85 -17.89
N ALA A 64 -5.27 -3.32 -16.82
CA ALA A 64 -6.39 -4.24 -16.90
C ALA A 64 -7.65 -3.54 -17.43
N GLY A 65 -7.90 -2.29 -17.09
CA GLY A 65 -9.05 -1.49 -17.52
C GLY A 65 -9.01 -1.08 -19.01
N GLY A 66 -7.82 -1.04 -19.63
CA GLY A 66 -7.68 -0.99 -21.10
C GLY A 66 -7.97 -2.36 -21.77
N ARG A 67 -7.88 -3.42 -21.01
CA ARG A 67 -8.43 -4.75 -21.26
C ARG A 67 -9.57 -4.88 -20.28
N PHE A 68 -10.74 -5.14 -20.74
CA PHE A 68 -11.96 -5.32 -19.97
C PHE A 68 -11.69 -5.97 -18.58
N ASN A 69 -12.14 -5.33 -17.49
CA ASN A 69 -11.97 -5.88 -16.14
C ASN A 69 -13.10 -6.92 -15.89
N PRO A 70 -12.77 -8.22 -15.78
CA PRO A 70 -13.76 -9.25 -15.53
C PRO A 70 -14.50 -9.07 -14.19
N GLU A 71 -13.89 -8.44 -13.19
CA GLU A 71 -14.53 -8.18 -11.90
C GLU A 71 -15.80 -7.32 -12.01
N VAL A 72 -15.89 -6.47 -13.02
CA VAL A 72 -17.08 -5.65 -13.26
C VAL A 72 -18.26 -6.53 -13.69
N LEU A 73 -17.98 -7.57 -14.50
CA LEU A 73 -18.99 -8.58 -14.85
C LEU A 73 -19.35 -9.48 -13.68
N GLU A 74 -18.37 -9.94 -12.93
CA GLU A 74 -18.57 -10.83 -11.78
C GLU A 74 -19.46 -10.20 -10.70
N ASN A 75 -19.34 -8.90 -10.49
CA ASN A 75 -20.14 -8.14 -9.53
C ASN A 75 -21.48 -7.64 -10.09
N LEU A 76 -21.78 -7.92 -11.38
CA LEU A 76 -23.04 -7.53 -11.99
C LEU A 76 -24.20 -8.26 -11.31
N ARG A 77 -25.23 -7.51 -10.94
CA ARG A 77 -26.44 -8.07 -10.34
C ARG A 77 -27.40 -8.53 -11.44
N VAL A 78 -27.76 -9.79 -11.40
CA VAL A 78 -28.67 -10.45 -12.34
C VAL A 78 -29.92 -10.89 -11.60
N GLN A 79 -31.08 -10.74 -12.21
CA GLN A 79 -32.32 -11.36 -11.74
C GLN A 79 -32.51 -12.71 -12.46
N PRO A 80 -32.29 -13.85 -11.79
CA PRO A 80 -32.43 -15.16 -12.43
C PRO A 80 -33.85 -15.44 -12.87
N ASP A 81 -34.84 -15.04 -12.04
CA ASP A 81 -36.26 -15.25 -12.29
C ASP A 81 -37.01 -13.93 -12.47
N LYS A 82 -37.81 -13.82 -13.52
CA LYS A 82 -38.70 -12.68 -13.76
C LYS A 82 -39.76 -12.49 -12.68
N LYS A 83 -40.06 -13.51 -11.89
CA LYS A 83 -41.04 -13.50 -10.80
C LYS A 83 -40.41 -13.16 -9.44
N SER A 84 -39.09 -13.27 -9.29
CA SER A 84 -38.37 -12.99 -8.06
C SER A 84 -37.75 -11.60 -8.11
N THR A 85 -37.93 -10.82 -7.06
CA THR A 85 -37.29 -9.50 -6.89
C THR A 85 -35.83 -9.63 -6.41
N GLN A 86 -35.35 -10.86 -6.20
CA GLN A 86 -34.01 -11.10 -5.69
C GLN A 86 -32.99 -10.99 -6.82
N THR A 87 -31.95 -10.19 -6.58
CA THR A 87 -30.81 -10.06 -7.46
C THR A 87 -29.62 -10.82 -6.90
N VAL A 88 -29.01 -11.65 -7.72
CA VAL A 88 -27.83 -12.47 -7.40
C VAL A 88 -26.63 -11.95 -8.19
N LYS A 89 -25.44 -12.13 -7.68
CA LYS A 89 -24.21 -11.76 -8.45
C LYS A 89 -24.00 -12.73 -9.60
N LEU A 90 -23.48 -12.22 -10.72
CA LEU A 90 -23.17 -13.05 -11.88
C LEU A 90 -22.21 -14.20 -11.52
N ASN A 91 -21.24 -13.95 -10.63
CA ASN A 91 -20.27 -14.95 -10.20
C ASN A 91 -20.92 -16.18 -9.50
N ASP A 92 -22.12 -16.01 -8.92
CA ASP A 92 -22.86 -17.10 -8.27
C ASP A 92 -23.64 -17.96 -9.29
N LEU A 93 -23.88 -17.44 -10.50
CA LEU A 93 -24.67 -18.08 -11.56
C LEU A 93 -23.83 -18.56 -12.74
N ALA A 94 -22.66 -17.96 -12.95
CA ALA A 94 -21.83 -18.21 -14.13
C ALA A 94 -20.36 -17.96 -13.83
N GLN A 95 -19.49 -18.71 -14.51
CA GLN A 95 -18.05 -18.51 -14.46
C GLN A 95 -17.59 -17.57 -15.58
N VAL A 96 -16.85 -16.52 -15.23
CA VAL A 96 -16.29 -15.57 -16.19
C VAL A 96 -14.85 -15.95 -16.53
N ILE A 97 -14.57 -16.25 -17.79
CA ILE A 97 -13.26 -16.67 -18.30
C ILE A 97 -12.75 -15.66 -19.32
N PRO A 98 -11.81 -14.78 -18.99
CA PRO A 98 -11.22 -13.85 -19.94
C PRO A 98 -10.29 -14.57 -20.92
N LYS A 99 -10.53 -14.41 -22.23
CA LYS A 99 -9.70 -14.94 -23.32
C LYS A 99 -9.22 -13.79 -24.24
N GLY A 100 -8.21 -13.06 -23.82
CA GLY A 100 -7.65 -11.98 -24.62
C GLY A 100 -8.63 -10.84 -24.90
N ARG A 101 -9.19 -10.77 -26.12
CA ARG A 101 -10.18 -9.76 -26.53
C ARG A 101 -11.64 -10.24 -26.42
N THR A 102 -11.85 -11.45 -25.96
CA THR A 102 -13.17 -12.03 -25.72
C THR A 102 -13.27 -12.46 -24.26
N VAL A 103 -14.47 -12.36 -23.72
CA VAL A 103 -14.81 -12.94 -22.42
C VAL A 103 -15.83 -14.04 -22.66
N GLN A 104 -15.53 -15.21 -22.16
CA GLN A 104 -16.43 -16.34 -22.17
C GLN A 104 -17.13 -16.41 -20.81
N ILE A 105 -18.44 -16.51 -20.82
CA ILE A 105 -19.28 -16.69 -19.63
C ILE A 105 -19.89 -18.06 -19.72
N LEU A 106 -19.49 -18.96 -18.86
CA LEU A 106 -20.07 -20.29 -18.77
C LEU A 106 -21.18 -20.25 -17.70
N VAL A 107 -22.40 -20.36 -18.13
CA VAL A 107 -23.61 -20.33 -17.29
C VAL A 107 -23.85 -21.70 -16.68
N GLY A 108 -24.27 -21.78 -15.43
CA GLY A 108 -24.57 -23.06 -14.78
C GLY A 108 -25.84 -23.73 -15.29
N GLU A 109 -26.88 -22.94 -15.62
CA GLU A 109 -28.19 -23.43 -16.05
C GLU A 109 -28.72 -22.71 -17.30
N LEU A 110 -29.42 -23.44 -18.18
CA LEU A 110 -29.99 -22.88 -19.40
C LEU A 110 -30.97 -21.73 -19.16
N ASP A 111 -31.74 -21.81 -18.07
CA ASP A 111 -32.76 -20.81 -17.74
C ASP A 111 -32.14 -19.46 -17.37
N HIS A 112 -30.90 -19.44 -16.89
CA HIS A 112 -30.19 -18.23 -16.53
C HIS A 112 -29.47 -17.52 -17.68
N VAL A 113 -29.35 -18.18 -18.87
CA VAL A 113 -28.65 -17.62 -20.05
C VAL A 113 -29.31 -16.34 -20.54
N LYS A 114 -30.63 -16.32 -20.66
CA LYS A 114 -31.40 -15.14 -21.11
C LYS A 114 -31.37 -14.00 -20.10
N PRO A 115 -31.64 -14.22 -18.79
CA PRO A 115 -31.53 -13.19 -17.77
C PRO A 115 -30.12 -12.55 -17.70
N ILE A 116 -29.07 -13.37 -17.80
CA ILE A 116 -27.67 -12.89 -17.79
C ILE A 116 -27.40 -12.02 -19.01
N ALA A 117 -27.82 -12.49 -20.23
CA ALA A 117 -27.64 -11.71 -21.43
C ALA A 117 -28.36 -10.36 -21.37
N THR A 118 -29.60 -10.33 -20.85
CA THR A 118 -30.37 -9.11 -20.68
C THR A 118 -29.71 -8.16 -19.65
N ALA A 119 -29.23 -8.69 -18.52
CA ALA A 119 -28.57 -7.88 -17.49
C ALA A 119 -27.28 -7.23 -18.00
N ILE A 120 -26.50 -7.94 -18.82
CA ILE A 120 -25.27 -7.39 -19.42
C ILE A 120 -25.61 -6.31 -20.46
N GLN A 121 -26.63 -6.53 -21.30
CA GLN A 121 -27.06 -5.54 -22.28
C GLN A 121 -27.67 -4.28 -21.64
N SER A 122 -28.41 -4.45 -20.55
CA SER A 122 -29.06 -3.34 -19.85
C SER A 122 -28.09 -2.53 -18.96
N SER A 123 -26.87 -3.02 -18.72
CA SER A 123 -25.91 -2.30 -17.89
C SER A 123 -25.26 -1.15 -18.67
N PRO A 124 -25.47 0.12 -18.26
CA PRO A 124 -24.96 1.28 -18.99
C PRO A 124 -23.43 1.38 -18.95
N THR A 125 -22.82 0.71 -17.97
CA THR A 125 -21.37 0.73 -17.75
C THR A 125 -20.61 -0.15 -18.73
N LEU A 126 -21.26 -1.21 -19.25
CA LEU A 126 -20.57 -2.23 -20.03
C LEU A 126 -20.75 -2.03 -21.53
N SER A 127 -21.96 -1.63 -22.00
CA SER A 127 -22.32 -1.46 -23.42
C SER A 127 -21.89 -2.66 -24.30
N LEU A 128 -21.94 -3.87 -23.74
CA LEU A 128 -21.47 -5.09 -24.36
C LEU A 128 -22.65 -5.96 -24.83
N THR A 129 -22.49 -6.59 -25.96
CA THR A 129 -23.52 -7.48 -26.50
C THR A 129 -23.03 -8.94 -26.38
N PRO A 130 -23.58 -9.70 -25.41
CA PRO A 130 -23.29 -11.12 -25.33
C PRO A 130 -23.88 -11.87 -26.49
N GLN A 131 -23.11 -12.74 -27.11
CA GLN A 131 -23.52 -13.61 -28.20
C GLN A 131 -23.47 -15.05 -27.72
N PRO A 132 -24.45 -15.90 -28.12
CA PRO A 132 -24.36 -17.32 -27.87
C PRO A 132 -23.18 -17.88 -28.67
N ASP A 133 -22.71 -19.06 -28.29
CA ASP A 133 -21.62 -19.75 -28.99
C ASP A 133 -21.89 -19.87 -30.49
N PRO A 134 -21.06 -19.28 -31.37
CA PRO A 134 -21.24 -19.33 -32.82
C PRO A 134 -21.12 -20.74 -33.37
N THR A 135 -20.48 -21.65 -32.64
CA THR A 135 -20.39 -23.08 -33.06
C THR A 135 -21.62 -23.90 -32.70
N GLY A 136 -22.49 -23.36 -31.82
CA GLY A 136 -23.69 -24.06 -31.35
C GLY A 136 -23.38 -25.29 -30.47
N ALA A 137 -22.09 -25.52 -30.17
CA ALA A 137 -21.67 -26.69 -29.40
C ALA A 137 -22.06 -26.60 -27.91
N ASN A 138 -22.15 -25.39 -27.38
CA ASN A 138 -22.42 -25.19 -25.96
C ASN A 138 -23.51 -24.11 -25.75
N PRO A 139 -24.77 -24.50 -25.52
CA PRO A 139 -25.86 -23.53 -25.33
C PRO A 139 -25.74 -22.72 -24.04
N LEU A 140 -24.86 -23.13 -23.11
CA LEU A 140 -24.57 -22.47 -21.85
C LEU A 140 -23.45 -21.44 -21.97
N LEU A 141 -22.79 -21.34 -23.14
CA LEU A 141 -21.66 -20.46 -23.35
C LEU A 141 -22.12 -19.15 -24.00
N LEU A 142 -21.86 -18.04 -23.30
CA LEU A 142 -22.01 -16.70 -23.86
C LEU A 142 -20.60 -16.11 -24.12
N ILE A 143 -20.43 -15.56 -25.32
CA ILE A 143 -19.20 -14.91 -25.75
C ILE A 143 -19.44 -13.42 -25.86
N ILE A 144 -18.60 -12.64 -25.20
CA ILE A 144 -18.58 -11.18 -25.25
C ILE A 144 -17.34 -10.74 -25.98
N ASN A 145 -17.51 -10.04 -27.10
CA ASN A 145 -16.41 -9.40 -27.80
C ASN A 145 -16.13 -8.03 -27.20
N ILE A 146 -14.88 -7.80 -26.76
CA ILE A 146 -14.44 -6.52 -26.25
C ILE A 146 -13.97 -5.66 -27.42
N PRO A 147 -14.61 -4.51 -27.68
CA PRO A 147 -14.15 -3.60 -28.71
C PRO A 147 -12.74 -3.09 -28.43
N PRO A 148 -11.93 -2.80 -29.45
CA PRO A 148 -10.63 -2.20 -29.24
C PRO A 148 -10.80 -0.82 -28.58
N PRO A 149 -9.88 -0.44 -27.65
CA PRO A 149 -9.93 0.86 -26.99
C PRO A 149 -9.85 1.99 -28.03
N THR A 150 -10.75 2.95 -27.92
CA THR A 150 -10.74 4.14 -28.78
C THR A 150 -9.54 5.04 -28.46
N ALA A 151 -9.18 5.93 -29.40
CA ALA A 151 -8.10 6.90 -29.15
C ALA A 151 -8.38 7.80 -27.92
N GLU A 152 -9.66 8.12 -27.68
CA GLU A 152 -10.08 8.90 -26.51
C GLU A 152 -9.92 8.10 -25.20
N SER A 153 -10.37 6.85 -25.17
CA SER A 153 -10.21 6.01 -23.98
C SER A 153 -8.74 5.78 -23.66
N ARG A 154 -7.89 5.61 -24.66
CA ARG A 154 -6.43 5.51 -24.46
C ARG A 154 -5.87 6.78 -23.84
N LYS A 155 -6.23 7.95 -24.38
CA LYS A 155 -5.80 9.25 -23.80
C LYS A 155 -6.27 9.41 -22.35
N ALA A 156 -7.51 9.01 -22.05
CA ALA A 156 -8.04 9.07 -20.68
C ALA A 156 -7.24 8.17 -19.72
N VAL A 157 -6.94 6.95 -20.11
CA VAL A 157 -6.14 6.02 -19.30
C VAL A 157 -4.71 6.52 -19.10
N VAL A 158 -4.09 7.12 -20.13
CA VAL A 158 -2.75 7.74 -20.02
C VAL A 158 -2.79 8.94 -19.06
N ALA A 159 -3.84 9.76 -19.11
CA ALA A 159 -4.02 10.88 -18.19
C ALA A 159 -4.20 10.40 -16.73
N GLU A 160 -4.93 9.31 -16.51
CA GLU A 160 -5.05 8.71 -15.19
C GLU A 160 -3.73 8.11 -14.69
N ALA A 161 -2.97 7.45 -15.55
CA ALA A 161 -1.63 6.96 -15.23
C ALA A 161 -0.68 8.09 -14.82
N THR A 162 -0.76 9.24 -15.50
CA THR A 162 0.02 10.43 -15.15
C THR A 162 -0.38 10.96 -13.77
N LYS A 163 -1.68 11.07 -13.49
CA LYS A 163 -2.20 11.47 -12.17
C LYS A 163 -1.77 10.50 -11.06
N ALA A 164 -1.75 9.19 -11.33
CA ALA A 164 -1.27 8.20 -10.37
C ALA A 164 0.23 8.40 -10.07
N GLY A 165 1.05 8.68 -11.08
CA GLY A 165 2.45 9.02 -10.94
C GLY A 165 2.69 10.31 -10.12
N GLU A 166 1.88 11.35 -10.35
CA GLU A 166 1.92 12.59 -9.57
C GLU A 166 1.54 12.37 -8.10
N LYS A 167 0.51 11.57 -7.82
CA LYS A 167 0.12 11.20 -6.46
C LYS A 167 1.24 10.44 -5.73
N ALA A 168 1.89 9.50 -6.41
CA ALA A 168 3.02 8.79 -5.84
C ALA A 168 4.22 9.72 -5.57
N SER A 169 4.52 10.65 -6.48
CA SER A 169 5.56 11.67 -6.29
C SER A 169 5.25 12.58 -5.10
N THR A 170 4.00 12.95 -4.92
CA THR A 170 3.56 13.76 -3.76
C THR A 170 3.72 12.96 -2.46
N ALA A 171 3.33 11.67 -2.44
CA ALA A 171 3.51 10.81 -1.28
C ALA A 171 4.99 10.68 -0.87
N VAL A 172 5.92 10.57 -1.83
CA VAL A 172 7.36 10.56 -1.55
C VAL A 172 7.82 11.89 -0.96
N ARG A 173 7.33 13.03 -1.45
CA ARG A 173 7.63 14.36 -0.88
C ARG A 173 7.10 14.51 0.54
N ASP A 174 5.91 14.00 0.80
CA ASP A 174 5.30 14.02 2.13
C ASP A 174 6.09 13.15 3.12
N ALA A 175 6.53 11.96 2.70
CA ALA A 175 7.39 11.09 3.48
C ALA A 175 8.73 11.78 3.83
N ARG A 176 9.36 12.44 2.84
CA ARG A 176 10.54 13.29 3.08
C ARG A 176 10.26 14.39 4.09
N GLY A 177 9.12 15.09 3.95
CA GLY A 177 8.71 16.15 4.85
C GLY A 177 8.53 15.67 6.29
N LYS A 178 7.96 14.50 6.50
CA LYS A 178 7.81 13.87 7.82
C LYS A 178 9.19 13.59 8.45
N GLN A 179 10.08 12.96 7.70
CA GLN A 179 11.43 12.65 8.20
C GLN A 179 12.24 13.92 8.48
N GLN A 180 12.12 14.93 7.63
CA GLN A 180 12.79 16.21 7.87
C GLN A 180 12.27 16.92 9.13
N LYS A 181 10.96 16.81 9.42
CA LYS A 181 10.40 17.32 10.69
C LYS A 181 10.99 16.57 11.89
N LYS A 182 11.08 15.24 11.82
CA LYS A 182 11.71 14.41 12.87
C LYS A 182 13.15 14.84 13.14
N LEU A 183 13.97 15.04 12.10
CA LEU A 183 15.36 15.51 12.25
C LEU A 183 15.44 16.92 12.85
N ARG A 184 14.52 17.83 12.48
CA ARG A 184 14.45 19.19 13.07
C ARG A 184 14.04 19.17 14.54
N GLU A 185 13.16 18.27 14.93
CA GLU A 185 12.76 18.09 16.33
C GLU A 185 13.94 17.58 17.16
N MET A 186 14.68 16.58 16.65
CA MET A 186 15.93 16.12 17.30
C MET A 186 16.97 17.23 17.44
N GLN A 187 17.07 18.13 16.45
CA GLN A 187 17.94 19.29 16.53
C GLN A 187 17.51 20.28 17.61
N LYS A 188 16.20 20.54 17.76
CA LYS A 188 15.65 21.44 18.78
C LYS A 188 15.83 20.88 20.19
N THR A 189 15.57 19.61 20.38
CA THR A 189 15.70 18.90 21.65
C THR A 189 17.15 18.57 22.01
N ARG A 190 18.09 18.81 21.07
CA ARG A 190 19.51 18.43 21.22
C ARG A 190 19.69 16.94 21.54
N SER A 191 18.81 16.09 21.07
CA SER A 191 18.88 14.64 21.28
C SER A 191 19.93 13.95 20.42
N ALA A 192 20.42 14.61 19.36
CA ALA A 192 21.46 14.10 18.49
C ALA A 192 22.53 15.16 18.18
N LEU A 193 23.73 14.72 17.85
CA LEU A 193 24.84 15.61 17.48
C LEU A 193 24.56 16.30 16.13
N PRO A 194 24.95 17.58 15.96
CA PRO A 194 24.71 18.31 14.70
C PRO A 194 25.34 17.64 13.47
N ASP A 195 26.49 16.97 13.66
CA ASP A 195 27.17 16.27 12.58
C ASP A 195 26.43 15.00 12.16
N ASP A 196 25.88 14.26 13.12
CA ASP A 196 25.07 13.08 12.85
C ASP A 196 23.76 13.45 12.14
N LEU A 197 23.12 14.57 12.53
CA LEU A 197 21.94 15.08 11.84
C LEU A 197 22.23 15.47 10.38
N LYS A 198 23.40 16.03 10.10
CA LYS A 198 23.83 16.32 8.72
C LYS A 198 24.00 15.05 7.90
N LYS A 199 24.71 14.05 8.46
CA LYS A 199 24.90 12.76 7.82
C LYS A 199 23.60 12.03 7.57
N ALA A 200 22.69 12.02 8.57
CA ALA A 200 21.35 11.45 8.45
C ALA A 200 20.52 12.17 7.37
N GLY A 201 20.60 13.51 7.29
CA GLY A 201 19.99 14.29 6.24
C GLY A 201 20.49 13.90 4.84
N THR A 202 21.80 13.70 4.69
CA THR A 202 22.38 13.23 3.41
C THR A 202 21.93 11.81 3.05
N ALA A 203 21.85 10.91 4.04
CA ALA A 203 21.35 9.56 3.84
C ALA A 203 19.85 9.57 3.44
N MET A 204 19.03 10.39 4.10
CA MET A 204 17.63 10.60 3.77
C MET A 204 17.45 11.04 2.31
N GLU A 205 18.21 12.05 1.86
CA GLU A 205 18.12 12.55 0.48
C GLU A 205 18.44 11.46 -0.55
N LYS A 206 19.44 10.61 -0.29
CA LYS A 206 19.78 9.48 -1.17
C LYS A 206 18.63 8.48 -1.30
N VAL A 207 17.92 8.18 -0.18
CA VAL A 207 16.76 7.28 -0.19
C VAL A 207 15.61 7.91 -0.98
N VAL A 208 15.33 9.19 -0.76
CA VAL A 208 14.30 9.94 -1.49
C VAL A 208 14.59 10.03 -2.98
N GLU A 209 15.84 10.26 -3.37
CA GLU A 209 16.26 10.29 -4.78
C GLU A 209 16.02 8.95 -5.46
N LYS A 210 16.43 7.84 -4.82
CA LYS A 210 16.15 6.49 -5.32
C LYS A 210 14.64 6.26 -5.48
N GLY A 211 13.84 6.60 -4.46
CA GLY A 211 12.38 6.47 -4.50
C GLY A 211 11.74 7.29 -5.63
N THR A 212 12.18 8.54 -5.81
CA THR A 212 11.68 9.43 -6.86
C THR A 212 12.04 8.91 -8.26
N THR A 213 13.26 8.40 -8.43
CA THR A 213 13.72 7.81 -9.70
C THR A 213 12.92 6.56 -10.03
N GLU A 214 12.65 5.72 -9.04
CA GLU A 214 11.82 4.52 -9.21
C GLU A 214 10.38 4.86 -9.59
N VAL A 215 9.75 5.84 -8.92
CA VAL A 215 8.40 6.32 -9.26
C VAL A 215 8.35 6.80 -10.71
N LYS A 216 9.33 7.62 -11.14
CA LYS A 216 9.41 8.10 -12.53
C LYS A 216 9.54 6.94 -13.51
N ARG A 217 10.46 6.00 -13.25
CA ARG A 217 10.70 4.82 -14.09
C ARG A 217 9.43 3.99 -14.28
N VAL A 218 8.71 3.72 -13.18
CA VAL A 218 7.48 2.92 -13.21
C VAL A 218 6.37 3.66 -13.95
N ALA A 219 6.19 4.95 -13.70
CA ALA A 219 5.17 5.77 -14.36
C ALA A 219 5.42 5.92 -15.87
N GLU A 220 6.66 6.20 -16.29
CA GLU A 220 7.04 6.31 -17.70
C GLU A 220 6.95 4.98 -18.43
N GLY A 221 7.37 3.88 -17.78
CA GLY A 221 7.24 2.54 -18.34
C GLY A 221 5.78 2.16 -18.57
N ALA A 222 4.90 2.44 -17.61
CA ALA A 222 3.47 2.20 -17.76
C ALA A 222 2.84 3.06 -18.87
N ARG A 223 3.20 4.36 -18.92
CA ARG A 223 2.73 5.29 -19.95
C ARG A 223 3.07 4.79 -21.35
N LYS A 224 4.33 4.38 -21.61
CA LYS A 224 4.76 3.85 -22.91
C LYS A 224 3.94 2.60 -23.31
N VAL A 225 3.65 1.71 -22.36
CA VAL A 225 2.85 0.52 -22.62
C VAL A 225 1.39 0.86 -22.94
N LEU A 226 0.83 1.88 -22.27
CA LEU A 226 -0.56 2.33 -22.49
C LEU A 226 -0.72 3.15 -23.78
N GLU A 227 0.32 3.85 -24.23
CA GLU A 227 0.35 4.58 -25.50
C GLU A 227 0.53 3.63 -26.71
N GLY A 228 1.32 2.55 -26.54
CA GLY A 228 1.69 1.63 -27.63
C GLY A 228 0.73 0.45 -27.86
N GLY A 229 -0.25 0.23 -26.99
CA GLY A 229 -1.29 -0.83 -27.11
C GLY A 229 -2.59 -0.28 -27.61
#